data_045fcdfa20f62979f5cac3572602b55e
#
_entry.id   045fcdfa20f62979f5cac3572602b55e
#
_cell.length_a   1.000
_cell.length_b   1.000
_cell.length_c   1.000
_cell.angle_alpha   90.00
_cell.angle_beta   90.00
_cell.angle_gamma   90.00
#
_symmetry.space_group_name_H-M   'P 1'
#
loop_
_entity.id
_entity.type
_entity.pdbx_description
1 polymer ?
#
loop_
_entity_poly.entity_id
_entity_poly.type
_entity_poly.pdbx_seq_one_letter_code
_entity_poly.pdbx_strand_id
1 'polypeptide(L)'
;RNIVEYLVNRKDCRVTAADIREGSNWSGIAADLGKSRYFKPVLDDFTEKSAFEKLDRQFDEIYMLAAIVGVNRTLREPAEVIRVNTQLTMNVLDWVAKNPVRRILFSSSSENYAATTDLFDADVPTSESIPLCIGEVKHPRWTYAITKMHGELAFIHSAKGLNYEPTIVRYQNIIGPEMGFGHAIPHIVERFAKENGSP
;
A
#
# COMPACT_ATOMS: atom_id res chain seq x y z
N ARG A 1 -0.79 -9.93 4.23
CA ARG A 1 -0.95 -11.19 4.95
C ARG A 1 -1.13 -10.93 6.44
N ASN A 2 -0.14 -10.47 7.17
CA ASN A 2 -0.13 -10.36 8.64
C ASN A 2 -1.34 -9.64 9.23
N ILE A 3 -1.79 -8.52 8.63
CA ILE A 3 -2.98 -7.80 9.12
C ILE A 3 -4.26 -8.62 8.93
N VAL A 4 -4.37 -9.37 7.81
CA VAL A 4 -5.53 -10.24 7.55
C VAL A 4 -5.59 -11.36 8.59
N GLU A 5 -4.49 -12.06 8.81
CA GLU A 5 -4.38 -13.12 9.82
C GLU A 5 -4.73 -12.59 11.22
N TYR A 6 -4.17 -11.45 11.59
CA TYR A 6 -4.46 -10.81 12.88
C TYR A 6 -5.96 -10.51 13.05
N LEU A 7 -6.56 -9.86 12.08
CA LEU A 7 -7.97 -9.45 12.14
C LEU A 7 -8.92 -10.67 12.14
N VAL A 8 -8.67 -11.66 11.27
CA VAL A 8 -9.51 -12.86 11.20
C VAL A 8 -9.43 -13.69 12.49
N ASN A 9 -8.24 -13.77 13.10
CA ASN A 9 -8.05 -14.51 14.34
C ASN A 9 -8.72 -13.86 15.57
N ARG A 10 -9.00 -12.56 15.54
CA ARG A 10 -9.79 -11.87 16.56
C ARG A 10 -11.23 -12.35 16.61
N LYS A 11 -11.81 -12.79 15.49
CA LYS A 11 -13.19 -13.30 15.36
C LYS A 11 -14.31 -12.30 15.74
N ASP A 12 -13.96 -11.01 15.86
CA ASP A 12 -14.88 -9.91 16.17
C ASP A 12 -15.21 -9.04 14.94
N CYS A 13 -14.55 -9.30 13.81
CA CYS A 13 -14.78 -8.64 12.54
C CYS A 13 -14.75 -9.62 11.36
N ARG A 14 -15.35 -9.24 10.25
CA ARG A 14 -15.24 -9.93 8.96
C ARG A 14 -14.26 -9.16 8.08
N VAL A 15 -13.37 -9.88 7.41
CA VAL A 15 -12.31 -9.33 6.58
C VAL A 15 -12.56 -9.74 5.14
N THR A 16 -12.74 -8.75 4.26
CA THR A 16 -12.66 -8.95 2.82
C THR A 16 -11.29 -8.48 2.36
N ALA A 17 -10.52 -9.37 1.77
CA ALA A 17 -9.21 -9.02 1.25
C ALA A 17 -9.23 -9.05 -0.27
N ALA A 18 -8.95 -7.89 -0.87
CA ALA A 18 -8.98 -7.65 -2.31
C ALA A 18 -7.56 -7.55 -2.87
N ASP A 19 -7.24 -8.30 -3.91
CA ASP A 19 -5.94 -8.28 -4.60
C ASP A 19 -6.11 -8.65 -6.08
N ILE A 20 -5.16 -8.24 -6.91
CA ILE A 20 -5.11 -8.60 -8.33
C ILE A 20 -4.47 -10.00 -8.54
N ARG A 21 -3.74 -10.51 -7.57
CA ARG A 21 -2.95 -11.73 -7.70
C ARG A 21 -3.47 -12.85 -6.82
N GLU A 22 -3.68 -13.98 -7.45
CA GLU A 22 -3.65 -15.27 -6.79
C GLU A 22 -2.17 -15.62 -6.55
N GLY A 23 -1.62 -15.25 -5.42
CA GLY A 23 -0.19 -15.39 -5.18
C GLY A 23 0.12 -16.31 -4.00
N SER A 24 1.41 -16.68 -3.88
CA SER A 24 1.97 -17.45 -2.77
C SER A 24 1.59 -16.92 -1.37
N ASN A 25 1.28 -15.63 -1.27
CA ASN A 25 0.81 -15.00 -0.04
C ASN A 25 -0.65 -15.33 0.31
N TRP A 26 -1.47 -15.70 -0.68
CA TRP A 26 -2.88 -16.10 -0.47
C TRP A 26 -3.03 -17.60 -0.25
N SER A 27 -2.17 -18.44 -0.85
CA SER A 27 -2.27 -19.91 -0.71
C SER A 27 -2.09 -20.35 0.74
N GLY A 28 -1.19 -19.73 1.51
CA GLY A 28 -1.05 -19.98 2.93
C GLY A 28 -2.25 -19.47 3.74
N ILE A 29 -2.70 -18.24 3.47
CA ILE A 29 -3.89 -17.66 4.14
C ILE A 29 -5.15 -18.44 3.75
N ALA A 30 -5.34 -18.76 2.49
CA ALA A 30 -6.51 -19.50 2.01
C ALA A 30 -6.56 -20.94 2.53
N ALA A 31 -5.43 -21.59 2.74
CA ALA A 31 -5.39 -22.94 3.33
C ALA A 31 -5.88 -22.92 4.79
N ASP A 32 -5.43 -21.93 5.58
CA ASP A 32 -5.71 -21.83 7.00
C ASP A 32 -7.03 -21.08 7.30
N LEU A 33 -7.31 -20.02 6.55
CA LEU A 33 -8.45 -19.11 6.79
C LEU A 33 -9.58 -19.25 5.77
N GLY A 34 -9.37 -19.91 4.63
CA GLY A 34 -10.33 -20.01 3.53
C GLY A 34 -11.67 -20.69 3.91
N LYS A 35 -11.69 -21.44 5.01
CA LYS A 35 -12.91 -22.02 5.62
C LYS A 35 -13.50 -21.12 6.71
N SER A 36 -12.88 -20.02 7.06
CA SER A 36 -13.34 -19.12 8.09
C SER A 36 -14.50 -18.28 7.58
N ARG A 37 -15.64 -18.28 8.29
CA ARG A 37 -16.76 -17.37 8.01
C ARG A 37 -16.41 -15.88 8.18
N TYR A 38 -15.24 -15.59 8.73
CA TYR A 38 -14.74 -14.24 8.96
C TYR A 38 -13.83 -13.73 7.84
N PHE A 39 -13.54 -14.56 6.82
CA PHE A 39 -12.64 -14.21 5.73
C PHE A 39 -13.28 -14.40 4.36
N LYS A 40 -13.13 -13.40 3.49
CA LYS A 40 -13.59 -13.42 2.10
C LYS A 40 -12.48 -12.90 1.20
N PRO A 41 -11.83 -13.74 0.37
CA PRO A 41 -10.92 -13.27 -0.67
C PRO A 41 -11.70 -12.75 -1.86
N VAL A 42 -11.23 -11.67 -2.49
CA VAL A 42 -11.75 -11.14 -3.77
C VAL A 42 -10.55 -10.89 -4.68
N LEU A 43 -10.49 -11.64 -5.79
CA LEU A 43 -9.44 -11.51 -6.79
C LEU A 43 -9.99 -10.76 -8.00
N ASP A 44 -9.46 -9.56 -8.23
CA ASP A 44 -9.78 -8.76 -9.40
C ASP A 44 -8.80 -7.59 -9.56
N ASP A 45 -8.84 -6.93 -10.72
CA ASP A 45 -8.10 -5.70 -10.97
C ASP A 45 -8.91 -4.49 -10.51
N PHE A 46 -8.60 -3.94 -9.35
CA PHE A 46 -9.27 -2.77 -8.78
C PHE A 46 -8.87 -1.43 -9.44
N THR A 47 -8.05 -1.45 -10.49
CA THR A 47 -7.96 -0.32 -11.41
C THR A 47 -9.22 -0.21 -12.29
N GLU A 48 -9.98 -1.30 -12.41
CA GLU A 48 -11.26 -1.34 -13.11
C GLU A 48 -12.43 -1.13 -12.12
N LYS A 49 -13.34 -0.22 -12.44
CA LYS A 49 -14.50 0.08 -11.56
C LYS A 49 -15.43 -1.10 -11.36
N SER A 50 -15.55 -1.98 -12.34
CA SER A 50 -16.37 -3.20 -12.27
C SER A 50 -15.90 -4.18 -11.19
N ALA A 51 -14.61 -4.18 -10.84
CA ALA A 51 -14.08 -5.03 -9.77
C ALA A 51 -14.74 -4.76 -8.42
N PHE A 52 -15.14 -3.52 -8.18
CA PHE A 52 -15.80 -3.10 -6.94
C PHE A 52 -17.22 -3.67 -6.78
N GLU A 53 -17.84 -4.14 -7.85
CA GLU A 53 -19.16 -4.80 -7.80
C GLU A 53 -19.12 -6.16 -7.05
N LYS A 54 -17.92 -6.77 -6.94
CA LYS A 54 -17.68 -7.99 -6.19
C LYS A 54 -17.55 -7.79 -4.68
N LEU A 55 -17.41 -6.54 -4.26
CA LEU A 55 -17.30 -6.17 -2.85
C LEU A 55 -18.68 -6.13 -2.19
N ASP A 56 -18.74 -6.41 -0.90
CA ASP A 56 -19.89 -6.11 -0.10
C ASP A 56 -20.08 -4.58 -0.03
N ARG A 57 -21.31 -4.11 0.20
CA ARG A 57 -21.61 -2.67 0.19
C ARG A 57 -21.38 -1.98 1.53
N GLN A 58 -21.11 -2.74 2.58
CA GLN A 58 -20.95 -2.23 3.93
C GLN A 58 -19.63 -2.69 4.53
N PHE A 59 -18.74 -1.73 4.74
CA PHE A 59 -17.52 -1.91 5.49
C PHE A 59 -17.41 -0.79 6.54
N ASP A 60 -16.92 -1.12 7.72
CA ASP A 60 -16.60 -0.14 8.75
C ASP A 60 -15.29 0.55 8.44
N GLU A 61 -14.32 -0.20 7.95
CA GLU A 61 -12.94 0.26 7.75
C GLU A 61 -12.35 -0.25 6.44
N ILE A 62 -11.55 0.58 5.79
CA ILE A 62 -10.75 0.22 4.62
C ILE A 62 -9.28 0.39 4.94
N TYR A 63 -8.48 -0.62 4.63
CA TYR A 63 -7.02 -0.60 4.65
C TYR A 63 -6.52 -0.56 3.21
N MET A 64 -6.24 0.64 2.70
CA MET A 64 -5.76 0.84 1.34
C MET A 64 -4.25 0.60 1.29
N LEU A 65 -3.88 -0.65 1.04
CA LEU A 65 -2.48 -1.12 0.99
C LEU A 65 -2.00 -1.40 -0.44
N ALA A 66 -2.94 -1.56 -1.38
CA ALA A 66 -2.65 -1.91 -2.77
C ALA A 66 -1.91 -0.77 -3.49
N ALA A 67 -0.79 -1.10 -4.10
CA ALA A 67 -0.02 -0.22 -4.97
C ALA A 67 1.02 -1.02 -5.78
N ILE A 68 1.45 -0.47 -6.89
CA ILE A 68 2.72 -0.88 -7.48
C ILE A 68 3.83 -0.30 -6.62
N VAL A 69 4.70 -1.18 -6.11
CA VAL A 69 5.83 -0.84 -5.24
C VAL A 69 7.14 -1.43 -5.78
N GLY A 70 8.26 -0.95 -5.25
CA GLY A 70 9.60 -1.47 -5.54
C GLY A 70 10.40 -0.61 -6.51
N VAL A 71 11.66 -0.33 -6.13
CA VAL A 71 12.58 0.56 -6.86
C VAL A 71 12.74 0.13 -8.31
N ASN A 72 13.02 -1.16 -8.55
CA ASN A 72 13.25 -1.67 -9.90
C ASN A 72 12.04 -1.45 -10.82
N ARG A 73 10.83 -1.66 -10.31
CA ARG A 73 9.61 -1.48 -11.10
C ARG A 73 9.35 0.00 -11.36
N THR A 74 9.55 0.85 -10.37
CA THR A 74 9.42 2.30 -10.51
C THR A 74 10.36 2.87 -11.59
N LEU A 75 11.59 2.34 -11.66
CA LEU A 75 12.56 2.79 -12.66
C LEU A 75 12.26 2.27 -14.08
N ARG A 76 11.69 1.06 -14.20
CA ARG A 76 11.42 0.44 -15.50
C ARG A 76 10.07 0.81 -16.10
N GLU A 77 9.07 1.01 -15.25
CA GLU A 77 7.67 1.21 -15.64
C GLU A 77 7.05 2.46 -14.97
N PRO A 78 7.72 3.63 -15.01
CA PRO A 78 7.29 4.81 -14.23
C PRO A 78 5.88 5.30 -14.59
N ALA A 79 5.51 5.27 -15.86
CA ALA A 79 4.18 5.65 -16.33
C ALA A 79 3.09 4.72 -15.77
N GLU A 80 3.38 3.41 -15.69
CA GLU A 80 2.44 2.44 -15.15
C GLU A 80 2.27 2.60 -13.64
N VAL A 81 3.34 2.91 -12.91
CA VAL A 81 3.28 3.21 -11.47
C VAL A 81 2.34 4.39 -11.20
N ILE A 82 2.48 5.50 -11.94
CA ILE A 82 1.58 6.65 -11.80
C ILE A 82 0.15 6.25 -12.14
N ARG A 83 -0.06 5.60 -13.30
CA ARG A 83 -1.40 5.24 -13.78
C ARG A 83 -2.14 4.38 -12.77
N VAL A 84 -1.54 3.26 -12.37
CA VAL A 84 -2.18 2.28 -11.49
C VAL A 84 -2.41 2.84 -10.09
N ASN A 85 -1.40 3.43 -9.46
CA ASN A 85 -1.53 3.91 -8.08
C ASN A 85 -2.54 5.07 -7.98
N THR A 86 -2.57 5.96 -8.96
CA THR A 86 -3.55 7.05 -9.00
C THR A 86 -4.97 6.50 -9.25
N GLN A 87 -5.11 5.58 -10.21
CA GLN A 87 -6.42 4.99 -10.54
C GLN A 87 -7.01 4.23 -9.36
N LEU A 88 -6.20 3.43 -8.65
CA LEU A 88 -6.63 2.73 -7.43
C LEU A 88 -7.14 3.72 -6.36
N THR A 89 -6.40 4.80 -6.11
CA THR A 89 -6.80 5.83 -5.15
C THR A 89 -8.15 6.43 -5.52
N MET A 90 -8.32 6.84 -6.77
CA MET A 90 -9.56 7.47 -7.24
C MET A 90 -10.73 6.50 -7.25
N ASN A 91 -10.53 5.25 -7.67
CA ASN A 91 -11.58 4.25 -7.69
C ASN A 91 -12.09 3.91 -6.26
N VAL A 92 -11.18 3.84 -5.27
CA VAL A 92 -11.60 3.65 -3.87
C VAL A 92 -12.45 4.84 -3.40
N LEU A 93 -12.06 6.08 -3.68
CA LEU A 93 -12.83 7.26 -3.30
C LEU A 93 -14.19 7.32 -4.01
N ASP A 94 -14.25 6.99 -5.31
CA ASP A 94 -15.50 6.90 -6.07
C ASP A 94 -16.46 5.84 -5.49
N TRP A 95 -15.89 4.72 -5.01
CA TRP A 95 -16.67 3.68 -4.36
C TRP A 95 -17.17 4.10 -2.98
N VAL A 96 -16.29 4.70 -2.16
CA VAL A 96 -16.63 5.22 -0.81
C VAL A 96 -17.71 6.29 -0.89
N ALA A 97 -17.73 7.13 -1.92
CA ALA A 97 -18.78 8.12 -2.14
C ALA A 97 -20.21 7.50 -2.23
N LYS A 98 -20.29 6.24 -2.63
CA LYS A 98 -21.55 5.49 -2.75
C LYS A 98 -21.77 4.49 -1.60
N ASN A 99 -20.72 4.14 -0.89
CA ASN A 99 -20.72 3.14 0.18
C ASN A 99 -19.94 3.71 1.39
N PRO A 100 -20.61 4.50 2.25
CA PRO A 100 -19.95 5.17 3.36
C PRO A 100 -19.24 4.19 4.30
N VAL A 101 -18.06 4.59 4.76
CA VAL A 101 -17.23 3.85 5.71
C VAL A 101 -16.88 4.76 6.89
N ARG A 102 -16.53 4.19 8.03
CA ARG A 102 -16.14 4.96 9.21
C ARG A 102 -14.70 5.44 9.15
N ARG A 103 -13.79 4.61 8.64
CA ARG A 103 -12.34 4.90 8.62
C ARG A 103 -11.66 4.38 7.36
N ILE A 104 -10.68 5.14 6.89
CA ILE A 104 -9.77 4.69 5.83
C ILE A 104 -8.34 4.86 6.31
N LEU A 105 -7.58 3.75 6.37
CA LEU A 105 -6.14 3.77 6.52
C LEU A 105 -5.49 3.73 5.14
N PHE A 106 -4.68 4.73 4.83
CA PHE A 106 -3.88 4.77 3.60
C PHE A 106 -2.40 4.51 3.89
N SER A 107 -1.85 3.53 3.19
CA SER A 107 -0.43 3.20 3.19
C SER A 107 0.33 4.20 2.32
N SER A 108 0.84 5.25 2.95
CA SER A 108 1.80 6.17 2.35
C SER A 108 3.24 5.63 2.48
N SER A 109 4.25 6.46 2.33
CA SER A 109 5.65 6.02 2.29
C SER A 109 6.59 7.09 2.81
N SER A 110 7.68 6.67 3.45
CA SER A 110 8.82 7.53 3.77
C SER A 110 9.53 8.09 2.53
N GLU A 111 9.30 7.50 1.34
CA GLU A 111 9.80 8.05 0.09
C GLU A 111 9.32 9.50 -0.17
N ASN A 112 8.22 9.89 0.47
CA ASN A 112 7.72 11.27 0.45
C ASN A 112 8.68 12.27 1.10
N TYR A 113 9.54 11.83 2.01
CA TYR A 113 10.55 12.68 2.65
C TYR A 113 11.84 12.80 1.84
N ALA A 114 12.10 11.87 0.90
CA ALA A 114 13.40 11.70 0.28
C ALA A 114 13.94 12.98 -0.37
N ALA A 115 13.17 13.64 -1.22
CA ALA A 115 13.63 14.87 -1.85
C ALA A 115 13.79 16.03 -0.86
N THR A 116 12.94 16.10 0.16
CA THR A 116 13.03 17.15 1.20
C THR A 116 14.30 16.97 2.03
N THR A 117 14.62 15.75 2.44
CA THR A 117 15.86 15.48 3.19
C THR A 117 17.10 15.72 2.34
N ASP A 118 17.06 15.32 1.06
CA ASP A 118 18.20 15.48 0.16
C ASP A 118 18.48 16.96 -0.23
N LEU A 119 17.43 17.80 -0.35
CA LEU A 119 17.53 19.17 -0.85
C LEU A 119 17.60 20.24 0.24
N PHE A 120 17.05 19.99 1.41
CA PHE A 120 16.87 20.99 2.47
C PHE A 120 17.54 20.63 3.80
N ASP A 121 18.39 19.61 3.82
CA ASP A 121 19.12 19.15 5.03
C ASP A 121 18.19 18.99 6.24
N ALA A 122 17.10 18.28 6.03
CA ALA A 122 16.08 18.14 7.04
C ALA A 122 16.52 17.22 8.20
N ASP A 123 16.11 17.56 9.41
CA ASP A 123 16.43 16.80 10.62
C ASP A 123 15.99 15.33 10.56
N VAL A 124 16.78 14.46 11.19
CA VAL A 124 16.43 13.06 11.44
C VAL A 124 16.42 12.83 12.96
N PRO A 125 15.30 12.39 13.55
CA PRO A 125 14.04 11.99 12.92
C PRO A 125 13.27 13.15 12.30
N THR A 126 12.68 12.88 11.10
CA THR A 126 11.97 13.90 10.30
C THR A 126 10.55 14.10 10.79
N SER A 127 10.14 15.35 10.99
CA SER A 127 8.78 15.71 11.38
C SER A 127 7.74 15.36 10.31
N GLU A 128 6.54 14.92 10.71
CA GLU A 128 5.42 14.67 9.80
C GLU A 128 4.90 15.96 9.12
N SER A 129 5.11 17.11 9.74
CA SER A 129 4.66 18.43 9.25
C SER A 129 5.65 19.10 8.28
N ILE A 130 6.79 18.46 7.99
CA ILE A 130 7.76 19.03 7.05
C ILE A 130 7.14 19.16 5.65
N PRO A 131 7.43 20.25 4.90
CA PRO A 131 7.03 20.34 3.51
C PRO A 131 7.56 19.17 2.68
N LEU A 132 6.70 18.57 1.87
CA LEU A 132 7.09 17.49 0.98
C LEU A 132 7.36 18.06 -0.42
N CYS A 133 8.41 17.55 -1.06
CA CYS A 133 8.75 17.93 -2.43
C CYS A 133 9.20 16.73 -3.25
N ILE A 134 9.32 16.94 -4.56
CA ILE A 134 9.98 16.00 -5.47
C ILE A 134 11.23 16.70 -6.03
N GLY A 135 12.22 15.90 -6.42
CA GLY A 135 13.43 16.41 -7.09
C GLY A 135 13.19 16.67 -8.57
N GLU A 136 14.16 16.35 -9.41
CA GLU A 136 14.06 16.54 -10.86
C GLU A 136 12.92 15.72 -11.45
N VAL A 137 11.90 16.37 -12.04
CA VAL A 137 10.68 15.74 -12.59
C VAL A 137 10.98 14.65 -13.63
N LYS A 138 12.07 14.75 -14.36
CA LYS A 138 12.47 13.76 -15.37
C LYS A 138 12.94 12.44 -14.74
N HIS A 139 13.35 12.45 -13.47
CA HIS A 139 13.84 11.23 -12.82
C HIS A 139 12.68 10.32 -12.41
N PRO A 140 12.63 9.06 -12.87
CA PRO A 140 11.49 8.14 -12.67
C PRO A 140 11.21 7.78 -11.20
N ARG A 141 12.19 7.91 -10.31
CA ARG A 141 12.02 7.67 -8.86
C ARG A 141 10.81 8.40 -8.28
N TRP A 142 10.57 9.62 -8.71
CA TRP A 142 9.53 10.48 -8.15
C TRP A 142 8.11 10.05 -8.52
N THR A 143 7.96 9.17 -9.50
CA THR A 143 6.64 8.67 -9.90
C THR A 143 5.92 7.92 -8.78
N TYR A 144 6.65 7.14 -7.98
CA TYR A 144 6.08 6.49 -6.81
C TYR A 144 5.77 7.49 -5.69
N ALA A 145 6.74 8.34 -5.32
CA ALA A 145 6.55 9.34 -4.27
C ALA A 145 5.34 10.24 -4.55
N ILE A 146 5.23 10.78 -5.78
CA ILE A 146 4.11 11.67 -6.11
C ILE A 146 2.76 10.96 -6.03
N THR A 147 2.66 9.66 -6.35
CA THR A 147 1.40 8.92 -6.17
C THR A 147 1.03 8.74 -4.70
N LYS A 148 2.02 8.61 -3.82
CA LYS A 148 1.77 8.54 -2.38
C LYS A 148 1.39 9.90 -1.79
N MET A 149 2.06 10.99 -2.19
CA MET A 149 1.66 12.36 -1.83
C MET A 149 0.24 12.68 -2.34
N HIS A 150 -0.07 12.32 -3.59
CA HIS A 150 -1.41 12.47 -4.15
C HIS A 150 -2.45 11.69 -3.33
N GLY A 151 -2.15 10.44 -2.95
CA GLY A 151 -3.04 9.63 -2.11
C GLY A 151 -3.29 10.26 -0.73
N GLU A 152 -2.25 10.81 -0.06
CA GLU A 152 -2.42 11.55 1.19
C GLU A 152 -3.40 12.71 1.03
N LEU A 153 -3.16 13.58 0.03
CA LEU A 153 -4.04 14.71 -0.24
C LEU A 153 -5.47 14.26 -0.57
N ALA A 154 -5.60 13.23 -1.42
CA ALA A 154 -6.90 12.73 -1.85
C ALA A 154 -7.72 12.19 -0.67
N PHE A 155 -7.14 11.34 0.19
CA PHE A 155 -7.85 10.77 1.35
C PHE A 155 -8.07 11.80 2.46
N ILE A 156 -7.14 12.72 2.72
CA ILE A 156 -7.32 13.75 3.75
C ILE A 156 -8.44 14.73 3.35
N HIS A 157 -8.40 15.24 2.13
CA HIS A 157 -9.31 16.32 1.73
C HIS A 157 -10.71 15.84 1.34
N SER A 158 -10.88 14.58 0.92
CA SER A 158 -12.21 14.02 0.68
C SER A 158 -12.92 13.58 1.96
N ALA A 159 -12.19 13.37 3.06
CA ALA A 159 -12.71 12.83 4.31
C ALA A 159 -13.91 13.60 4.87
N LYS A 160 -13.88 14.93 4.87
CA LYS A 160 -14.98 15.76 5.35
C LYS A 160 -16.23 15.61 4.48
N GLY A 161 -16.07 15.59 3.16
CA GLY A 161 -17.20 15.47 2.23
C GLY A 161 -17.82 14.08 2.20
N LEU A 162 -17.02 13.05 2.42
CA LEU A 162 -17.44 11.64 2.43
C LEU A 162 -17.68 11.08 3.84
N ASN A 163 -17.47 11.89 4.88
CA ASN A 163 -17.74 11.59 6.29
C ASN A 163 -17.02 10.33 6.81
N TYR A 164 -15.72 10.24 6.62
CA TYR A 164 -14.88 9.21 7.22
C TYR A 164 -13.67 9.80 7.96
N GLU A 165 -13.04 9.01 8.83
CA GLU A 165 -11.81 9.34 9.54
C GLU A 165 -10.59 8.84 8.74
N PRO A 166 -9.71 9.73 8.20
CA PRO A 166 -8.51 9.31 7.50
C PRO A 166 -7.38 8.98 8.48
N THR A 167 -6.67 7.91 8.23
CA THR A 167 -5.41 7.56 8.90
C THR A 167 -4.34 7.38 7.83
N ILE A 168 -3.33 8.24 7.83
CA ILE A 168 -2.22 8.18 6.89
C ILE A 168 -1.01 7.59 7.60
N VAL A 169 -0.38 6.56 7.02
CA VAL A 169 0.82 5.94 7.57
C VAL A 169 1.95 6.01 6.55
N ARG A 170 2.97 6.82 6.82
CA ARG A 170 4.19 6.89 6.03
C ARG A 170 5.15 5.81 6.50
N TYR A 171 4.98 4.61 5.94
CA TYR A 171 5.85 3.48 6.31
C TYR A 171 7.30 3.76 5.96
N GLN A 172 8.18 3.53 6.93
CA GLN A 172 9.62 3.40 6.72
C GLN A 172 9.94 2.00 6.15
N ASN A 173 11.21 1.68 5.96
CA ASN A 173 11.62 0.37 5.49
C ASN A 173 11.27 -0.71 6.53
N ILE A 174 10.23 -1.47 6.25
CA ILE A 174 9.79 -2.56 7.12
C ILE A 174 10.62 -3.80 6.80
N ILE A 175 11.16 -4.43 7.82
CA ILE A 175 11.98 -5.64 7.74
C ILE A 175 11.26 -6.77 8.46
N GLY A 176 11.24 -7.96 7.86
CA GLY A 176 10.63 -9.13 8.46
C GLY A 176 10.88 -10.42 7.69
N PRO A 177 10.52 -11.59 8.26
CA PRO A 177 10.81 -12.91 7.68
C PRO A 177 10.19 -13.14 6.30
N GLU A 178 9.11 -12.43 5.96
CA GLU A 178 8.40 -12.55 4.67
C GLU A 178 8.75 -11.41 3.70
N MET A 179 9.81 -10.68 3.96
CA MET A 179 10.30 -9.62 3.07
C MET A 179 10.80 -10.24 1.76
N GLY A 180 10.26 -9.76 0.63
CA GLY A 180 10.65 -10.26 -0.69
C GLY A 180 12.11 -9.93 -1.06
N PHE A 181 12.76 -10.80 -1.84
CA PHE A 181 14.15 -10.65 -2.27
C PHE A 181 14.43 -9.42 -3.15
N GLY A 182 13.42 -8.71 -3.61
CA GLY A 182 13.55 -7.44 -4.32
C GLY A 182 13.89 -6.24 -3.43
N HIS A 183 14.02 -6.43 -2.12
CA HIS A 183 14.36 -5.39 -1.15
C HIS A 183 15.82 -5.45 -0.70
N ALA A 184 16.37 -4.31 -0.22
CA ALA A 184 17.78 -4.16 0.08
C ALA A 184 18.32 -5.18 1.09
N ILE A 185 17.63 -5.40 2.22
CA ILE A 185 18.14 -6.29 3.28
C ILE A 185 18.22 -7.75 2.82
N PRO A 186 17.15 -8.38 2.27
CA PRO A 186 17.27 -9.74 1.75
C PRO A 186 18.34 -9.90 0.66
N HIS A 187 18.48 -8.89 -0.20
CA HIS A 187 19.51 -8.88 -1.23
C HIS A 187 20.94 -8.81 -0.65
N ILE A 188 21.16 -8.02 0.39
CA ILE A 188 22.43 -7.95 1.09
C ILE A 188 22.74 -9.32 1.75
N VAL A 189 21.76 -9.90 2.46
CA VAL A 189 21.92 -11.21 3.11
C VAL A 189 22.25 -12.28 2.09
N GLU A 190 21.59 -12.29 0.95
CA GLU A 190 21.86 -13.25 -0.14
C GLU A 190 23.29 -13.10 -0.70
N ARG A 191 23.77 -11.86 -0.87
CA ARG A 191 25.16 -11.62 -1.30
C ARG A 191 26.16 -12.12 -0.27
N PHE A 192 25.97 -11.81 1.01
CA PHE A 192 26.85 -12.32 2.06
C PHE A 192 26.88 -13.85 2.13
N ALA A 193 25.74 -14.50 1.98
CA ALA A 193 25.67 -15.95 1.96
C ALA A 193 26.47 -16.55 0.78
N LYS A 194 26.36 -15.96 -0.42
CA LYS A 194 27.09 -16.39 -1.62
C LYS A 194 28.60 -16.14 -1.50
N GLU A 195 29.02 -15.01 -0.94
CA GLU A 195 30.44 -14.66 -0.78
C GLU A 195 31.14 -15.52 0.28
N ASN A 196 30.42 -16.01 1.30
CA ASN A 196 30.95 -16.83 2.39
C ASN A 196 30.74 -18.34 2.21
N GLY A 197 30.34 -18.79 1.01
CA GLY A 197 30.25 -20.22 0.66
C GLY A 197 29.16 -20.98 1.43
N SER A 198 28.14 -20.30 1.95
CA SER A 198 26.93 -20.94 2.47
C SER A 198 26.02 -21.34 1.30
N PRO A 199 25.52 -22.60 1.27
CA PRO A 199 24.73 -23.11 0.15
C PRO A 199 23.37 -22.40 0.01
#